data_c15b349e2e93afb44bf2b87f82f5d057
#
_entry.id   c15b349e2e93afb44bf2b87f82f5d057
#
_cell.length_a   1.000
_cell.length_b   1.000
_cell.length_c   1.000
_cell.angle_alpha   90.00
_cell.angle_beta   90.00
_cell.angle_gamma   90.00
#
_symmetry.space_group_name_H-M   'P 1'
#
loop_
_entity.id
_entity.type
_entity.pdbx_description
1 polymer ?
#
loop_
_entity_poly.entity_id
_entity_poly.type
_entity_poly.pdbx_seq_one_letter_code
_entity_poly.pdbx_strand_id
1 'polypeptide(L)'
;MRFDSSASVGIVQRLRCGALVALCLLFAGCGTQLLYNRLDTLISFYVSTQVSLEPGQSAGLKSALRDFLSWHRRSELPRYAEFAESLARDAAAPLGRARIDQARAEVEVLWRGSVARGAPAAARWLAGLSSAQIDELFASFAEDDDDLREEHCEASEQQRDREREKAFISATQDWVGRLSPAQRALVRERLAALVPSSCGWVESRQLVRAALRTTVETQRGQPGFEAEVANLLTHPEDSWRRDYRLAFDANREAIVSLLAELDASFSAQQRARLAGRLLGFAADFRELAGAPAAPMKTAR
;
A
#
# COMPACT_ATOMS: atom_id res chain seq x y z
N MET A 1 20.94 -9.64 -36.67
CA MET A 1 19.73 -9.80 -35.85
C MET A 1 20.06 -9.32 -34.44
N ARG A 2 19.73 -8.07 -34.13
CA ARG A 2 19.86 -7.53 -32.76
C ARG A 2 18.55 -7.83 -32.05
N PHE A 3 18.59 -8.66 -31.03
CA PHE A 3 17.47 -8.87 -30.11
C PHE A 3 17.31 -7.60 -29.28
N ASP A 4 16.15 -6.99 -29.42
CA ASP A 4 15.75 -5.79 -28.69
C ASP A 4 15.50 -6.16 -27.22
N SER A 5 16.46 -5.82 -26.35
CA SER A 5 16.46 -6.15 -24.92
C SER A 5 15.64 -5.19 -24.07
N SER A 6 15.02 -4.17 -24.70
CA SER A 6 14.32 -3.07 -24.00
C SER A 6 12.88 -3.39 -23.60
N ALA A 7 12.24 -4.39 -24.26
CA ALA A 7 10.84 -4.74 -23.97
C ALA A 7 10.65 -5.60 -22.71
N SER A 8 11.67 -6.35 -22.27
CA SER A 8 11.57 -7.24 -21.10
C SER A 8 11.81 -6.54 -19.76
N VAL A 9 12.56 -5.45 -19.75
CA VAL A 9 12.86 -4.67 -18.52
C VAL A 9 11.62 -3.89 -18.07
N GLY A 10 10.84 -3.31 -18.98
CA GLY A 10 9.64 -2.53 -18.66
C GLY A 10 8.49 -3.35 -18.02
N ILE A 11 8.39 -4.64 -18.34
CA ILE A 11 7.33 -5.52 -17.76
C ILE A 11 7.66 -5.93 -16.33
N VAL A 12 8.92 -6.17 -16.02
CA VAL A 12 9.37 -6.53 -14.66
C VAL A 12 9.30 -5.32 -13.72
N GLN A 13 9.52 -4.11 -14.23
CA GLN A 13 9.50 -2.87 -13.45
C GLN A 13 8.09 -2.38 -13.13
N ARG A 14 7.10 -2.59 -14.02
CA ARG A 14 5.67 -2.33 -13.78
C ARG A 14 5.07 -3.18 -12.65
N LEU A 15 5.72 -4.30 -12.33
CA LEU A 15 5.38 -5.16 -11.20
C LEU A 15 5.89 -4.63 -9.84
N ARG A 16 6.81 -3.67 -9.82
CA ARG A 16 7.54 -3.30 -8.59
C ARG A 16 6.79 -2.39 -7.61
N CYS A 17 6.04 -1.40 -8.04
CA CYS A 17 5.39 -0.44 -7.12
C CYS A 17 3.88 -0.65 -6.96
N GLY A 18 3.17 -1.09 -8.00
CA GLY A 18 1.73 -1.41 -7.92
C GLY A 18 1.43 -2.77 -7.31
N ALA A 19 2.39 -3.70 -7.35
CA ALA A 19 2.17 -5.10 -7.00
C ALA A 19 1.95 -5.33 -5.50
N LEU A 20 2.62 -4.61 -4.61
CA LEU A 20 2.46 -4.84 -3.17
C LEU A 20 1.10 -4.36 -2.62
N VAL A 21 0.56 -3.27 -3.12
CA VAL A 21 -0.75 -2.75 -2.70
C VAL A 21 -1.89 -3.42 -3.49
N ALA A 22 -1.72 -3.63 -4.80
CA ALA A 22 -2.70 -4.34 -5.63
C ALA A 22 -2.73 -5.85 -5.33
N LEU A 23 -1.61 -6.43 -4.91
CA LEU A 23 -1.49 -7.84 -4.57
C LEU A 23 -2.28 -8.21 -3.31
N CYS A 24 -2.46 -7.28 -2.37
CA CYS A 24 -3.33 -7.49 -1.20
C CYS A 24 -4.83 -7.44 -1.53
N LEU A 25 -5.23 -6.94 -2.70
CA LEU A 25 -6.64 -6.73 -3.06
C LEU A 25 -7.21 -7.73 -4.09
N LEU A 26 -6.39 -8.60 -4.69
CA LEU A 26 -6.80 -9.35 -5.88
C LEU A 26 -7.12 -10.84 -5.68
N PHE A 27 -6.96 -11.42 -4.50
CA PHE A 27 -7.21 -12.85 -4.33
C PHE A 27 -8.30 -13.14 -3.28
N ALA A 28 -9.51 -13.39 -3.74
CA ALA A 28 -10.54 -14.07 -2.94
C ALA A 28 -10.15 -15.55 -2.82
N GLY A 29 -9.98 -16.05 -1.61
CA GLY A 29 -9.73 -17.46 -1.33
C GLY A 29 -8.24 -17.82 -1.19
N CYS A 30 -7.84 -19.03 -1.53
CA CYS A 30 -6.50 -19.64 -1.32
C CYS A 30 -5.29 -18.76 -1.69
N GLY A 31 -5.46 -17.73 -2.53
CA GLY A 31 -4.39 -16.82 -2.94
C GLY A 31 -3.90 -15.89 -1.83
N THR A 32 -4.81 -15.31 -1.04
CA THR A 32 -4.46 -14.37 0.04
C THR A 32 -3.59 -15.06 1.10
N GLN A 33 -3.97 -16.26 1.49
CA GLN A 33 -3.24 -17.05 2.49
C GLN A 33 -1.86 -17.47 1.99
N LEU A 34 -1.76 -17.93 0.73
CA LEU A 34 -0.47 -18.33 0.15
C LEU A 34 0.48 -17.14 0.07
N LEU A 35 0.00 -15.99 -0.37
CA LEU A 35 0.77 -14.77 -0.47
C LEU A 35 1.24 -14.28 0.90
N TYR A 36 0.31 -14.17 1.87
CA TYR A 36 0.63 -13.73 3.22
C TYR A 36 1.67 -14.65 3.89
N ASN A 37 1.58 -15.95 3.69
CA ASN A 37 2.52 -16.95 4.21
C ASN A 37 3.92 -16.87 3.59
N ARG A 38 4.11 -16.09 2.53
CA ARG A 38 5.38 -15.87 1.83
C ARG A 38 5.89 -14.43 1.91
N LEU A 39 5.20 -13.54 2.65
CA LEU A 39 5.56 -12.13 2.72
C LEU A 39 6.98 -11.89 3.23
N ASP A 40 7.46 -12.66 4.20
CA ASP A 40 8.85 -12.57 4.67
C ASP A 40 9.88 -12.81 3.54
N THR A 41 9.61 -13.79 2.70
CA THR A 41 10.45 -14.12 1.54
C THR A 41 10.34 -13.06 0.44
N LEU A 42 9.11 -12.62 0.14
CA LEU A 42 8.88 -11.62 -0.90
C LEU A 42 9.46 -10.26 -0.54
N ILE A 43 9.27 -9.80 0.70
CA ILE A 43 9.84 -8.55 1.18
C ILE A 43 11.36 -8.64 1.21
N SER A 44 11.93 -9.75 1.71
CA SER A 44 13.39 -9.94 1.72
C SER A 44 13.96 -9.94 0.31
N PHE A 45 13.29 -10.58 -0.64
CA PHE A 45 13.70 -10.56 -2.05
C PHE A 45 13.63 -9.14 -2.61
N TYR A 46 12.53 -8.41 -2.41
CA TYR A 46 12.40 -7.03 -2.86
C TYR A 46 13.51 -6.14 -2.28
N VAL A 47 13.78 -6.23 -0.97
CA VAL A 47 14.86 -5.46 -0.35
C VAL A 47 16.23 -5.83 -0.97
N SER A 48 16.47 -7.10 -1.27
CA SER A 48 17.73 -7.54 -1.92
C SER A 48 17.88 -7.04 -3.37
N THR A 49 16.81 -6.57 -4.01
CA THR A 49 16.90 -5.88 -5.31
C THR A 49 17.21 -4.40 -5.18
N GLN A 50 17.05 -3.82 -3.99
CA GLN A 50 17.29 -2.41 -3.73
C GLN A 50 18.67 -2.14 -3.14
N VAL A 51 19.26 -3.13 -2.43
CA VAL A 51 20.54 -3.00 -1.75
C VAL A 51 21.22 -4.36 -1.58
N SER A 52 22.52 -4.41 -1.82
CA SER A 52 23.36 -5.60 -1.68
C SER A 52 23.62 -5.91 -0.20
N LEU A 53 22.87 -6.87 0.37
CA LEU A 53 22.97 -7.23 1.78
C LEU A 53 24.00 -8.34 2.02
N GLU A 54 24.76 -8.19 3.10
CA GLU A 54 25.57 -9.29 3.64
C GLU A 54 24.69 -10.42 4.20
N PRO A 55 25.21 -11.67 4.27
CA PRO A 55 24.42 -12.81 4.79
C PRO A 55 23.83 -12.57 6.18
N GLY A 56 24.59 -11.91 7.08
CA GLY A 56 24.12 -11.56 8.42
C GLY A 56 22.98 -10.54 8.42
N GLN A 57 23.07 -9.51 7.56
CA GLN A 57 22.03 -8.48 7.39
C GLN A 57 20.74 -9.09 6.81
N SER A 58 20.88 -9.94 5.79
CA SER A 58 19.73 -10.68 5.21
C SER A 58 19.04 -11.57 6.24
N ALA A 59 19.81 -12.29 7.07
CA ALA A 59 19.27 -13.13 8.14
C ALA A 59 18.55 -12.31 9.20
N GLY A 60 19.13 -11.16 9.60
CA GLY A 60 18.51 -10.21 10.53
C GLY A 60 17.21 -9.64 10.02
N LEU A 61 17.16 -9.20 8.74
CA LEU A 61 15.94 -8.72 8.09
C LEU A 61 14.84 -9.79 8.10
N LYS A 62 15.17 -11.02 7.68
CA LYS A 62 14.20 -12.13 7.70
C LYS A 62 13.67 -12.45 9.09
N SER A 63 14.53 -12.36 10.12
CA SER A 63 14.10 -12.55 11.50
C SER A 63 13.12 -11.45 11.94
N ALA A 64 13.46 -10.19 11.69
CA ALA A 64 12.60 -9.05 12.03
C ALA A 64 11.24 -9.11 11.32
N LEU A 65 11.22 -9.50 10.05
CA LEU A 65 9.98 -9.68 9.28
C LEU A 65 9.12 -10.82 9.86
N ARG A 66 9.70 -11.94 10.26
CA ARG A 66 8.96 -13.04 10.89
C ARG A 66 8.37 -12.64 12.23
N ASP A 67 9.12 -11.91 13.05
CA ASP A 67 8.64 -11.41 14.32
C ASP A 67 7.47 -10.44 14.13
N PHE A 68 7.61 -9.52 13.16
CA PHE A 68 6.54 -8.61 12.77
C PHE A 68 5.30 -9.37 12.28
N LEU A 69 5.45 -10.29 11.33
CA LEU A 69 4.33 -11.07 10.79
C LEU A 69 3.67 -11.97 11.84
N SER A 70 4.46 -12.50 12.78
CA SER A 70 3.93 -13.27 13.92
C SER A 70 3.06 -12.41 14.84
N TRP A 71 3.51 -11.18 15.15
CA TRP A 71 2.70 -10.21 15.88
C TRP A 71 1.46 -9.80 15.09
N HIS A 72 1.61 -9.46 13.80
CA HIS A 72 0.54 -9.01 12.93
C HIS A 72 -0.59 -10.06 12.83
N ARG A 73 -0.23 -11.34 12.73
CA ARG A 73 -1.20 -12.45 12.75
C ARG A 73 -2.04 -12.46 14.03
N ARG A 74 -1.38 -12.34 15.19
CA ARG A 74 -2.06 -12.47 16.47
C ARG A 74 -2.83 -11.23 16.91
N SER A 75 -2.37 -10.05 16.47
CA SER A 75 -2.88 -8.78 16.98
C SER A 75 -3.72 -8.02 15.96
N GLU A 76 -3.30 -7.99 14.68
CA GLU A 76 -3.94 -7.14 13.68
C GLU A 76 -4.95 -7.90 12.82
N LEU A 77 -4.64 -9.12 12.38
CA LEU A 77 -5.57 -9.86 11.54
C LEU A 77 -6.95 -10.11 12.19
N PRO A 78 -7.06 -10.39 13.50
CA PRO A 78 -8.37 -10.44 14.16
C PRO A 78 -9.14 -9.11 14.07
N ARG A 79 -8.46 -7.98 14.24
CA ARG A 79 -9.06 -6.63 14.11
C ARG A 79 -9.53 -6.35 12.70
N TYR A 80 -8.74 -6.77 11.69
CA TYR A 80 -9.14 -6.66 10.28
C TYR A 80 -10.37 -7.53 9.97
N ALA A 81 -10.45 -8.72 10.56
CA ALA A 81 -11.63 -9.58 10.43
C ALA A 81 -12.88 -8.93 11.05
N GLU A 82 -12.78 -8.39 12.26
CA GLU A 82 -13.86 -7.68 12.94
C GLU A 82 -14.33 -6.46 12.17
N PHE A 83 -13.40 -5.66 11.64
CA PHE A 83 -13.69 -4.52 10.78
C PHE A 83 -14.46 -4.95 9.51
N ALA A 84 -13.97 -5.96 8.79
CA ALA A 84 -14.60 -6.47 7.58
C ALA A 84 -16.01 -7.04 7.85
N GLU A 85 -16.20 -7.78 8.95
CA GLU A 85 -17.51 -8.28 9.38
C GLU A 85 -18.47 -7.14 9.74
N SER A 86 -17.99 -6.10 10.43
CA SER A 86 -18.81 -4.93 10.74
C SER A 86 -19.29 -4.25 9.47
N LEU A 87 -18.35 -3.98 8.55
CA LEU A 87 -18.68 -3.33 7.28
C LEU A 87 -19.60 -4.20 6.41
N ALA A 88 -19.45 -5.53 6.44
CA ALA A 88 -20.34 -6.45 5.72
C ALA A 88 -21.78 -6.41 6.25
N ARG A 89 -21.97 -6.29 7.57
CA ARG A 89 -23.30 -6.11 8.17
C ARG A 89 -23.92 -4.79 7.73
N ASP A 90 -23.14 -3.71 7.77
CA ASP A 90 -23.61 -2.37 7.44
C ASP A 90 -23.96 -2.27 5.94
N ALA A 91 -23.23 -2.97 5.06
CA ALA A 91 -23.42 -2.96 3.60
C ALA A 91 -24.74 -3.57 3.12
N ALA A 92 -25.57 -4.15 4.00
CA ALA A 92 -26.93 -4.61 3.67
C ALA A 92 -27.84 -3.44 3.24
N ALA A 93 -27.56 -2.22 3.67
CA ALA A 93 -28.21 -0.97 3.28
C ALA A 93 -27.15 0.05 2.80
N PRO A 94 -27.57 1.19 2.21
CA PRO A 94 -26.62 2.27 1.90
C PRO A 94 -25.87 2.74 3.14
N LEU A 95 -24.52 2.70 3.05
CA LEU A 95 -23.64 3.06 4.19
C LEU A 95 -23.73 4.56 4.53
N GLY A 96 -23.94 5.40 3.53
CA GLY A 96 -23.88 6.85 3.69
C GLY A 96 -22.47 7.37 3.96
N ARG A 97 -22.32 8.69 3.75
CA ARG A 97 -21.02 9.38 3.82
C ARG A 97 -20.31 9.20 5.17
N ALA A 98 -21.04 9.38 6.27
CA ALA A 98 -20.44 9.32 7.61
C ALA A 98 -19.84 7.94 7.92
N ARG A 99 -20.53 6.85 7.54
CA ARG A 99 -20.03 5.48 7.76
C ARG A 99 -18.82 5.15 6.87
N ILE A 100 -18.82 5.65 5.64
CA ILE A 100 -17.67 5.48 4.72
C ILE A 100 -16.45 6.24 5.24
N ASP A 101 -16.62 7.48 5.71
CA ASP A 101 -15.51 8.23 6.30
C ASP A 101 -15.00 7.60 7.60
N GLN A 102 -15.90 7.08 8.43
CA GLN A 102 -15.51 6.29 9.60
C GLN A 102 -14.70 5.05 9.20
N ALA A 103 -15.14 4.28 8.20
CA ALA A 103 -14.42 3.11 7.71
C ALA A 103 -13.02 3.47 7.20
N ARG A 104 -12.89 4.59 6.48
CA ARG A 104 -11.60 5.13 6.05
C ARG A 104 -10.70 5.43 7.25
N ALA A 105 -11.23 6.11 8.27
CA ALA A 105 -10.47 6.43 9.46
C ALA A 105 -10.04 5.18 10.24
N GLU A 106 -10.90 4.16 10.34
CA GLU A 106 -10.57 2.87 10.95
C GLU A 106 -9.41 2.18 10.20
N VAL A 107 -9.44 2.15 8.85
CA VAL A 107 -8.35 1.61 8.02
C VAL A 107 -7.05 2.38 8.27
N GLU A 108 -7.10 3.71 8.36
CA GLU A 108 -5.93 4.54 8.65
C GLU A 108 -5.32 4.20 10.02
N VAL A 109 -6.14 4.04 11.06
CA VAL A 109 -5.68 3.64 12.40
C VAL A 109 -5.00 2.26 12.37
N LEU A 110 -5.59 1.29 11.68
CA LEU A 110 -5.03 -0.05 11.53
C LEU A 110 -3.68 -0.01 10.78
N TRP A 111 -3.60 0.77 9.72
CA TRP A 111 -2.37 0.96 8.95
C TRP A 111 -1.27 1.62 9.79
N ARG A 112 -1.55 2.78 10.40
CA ARG A 112 -0.58 3.50 11.24
C ARG A 112 -0.09 2.65 12.40
N GLY A 113 -0.96 1.86 13.03
CA GLY A 113 -0.59 0.91 14.08
C GLY A 113 0.42 -0.13 13.60
N SER A 114 0.22 -0.69 12.40
CA SER A 114 1.13 -1.64 11.78
C SER A 114 2.48 -1.00 11.43
N VAL A 115 2.48 0.20 10.84
CA VAL A 115 3.70 0.95 10.54
C VAL A 115 4.48 1.29 11.81
N ALA A 116 3.82 1.83 12.83
CA ALA A 116 4.43 2.16 14.11
C ALA A 116 5.08 0.95 14.79
N ARG A 117 4.48 -0.24 14.67
CA ARG A 117 5.04 -1.49 15.19
C ARG A 117 6.28 -1.95 14.42
N GLY A 118 6.31 -1.76 13.11
CA GLY A 118 7.43 -2.17 12.25
C GLY A 118 8.59 -1.18 12.25
N ALA A 119 8.33 0.11 12.46
CA ALA A 119 9.28 1.21 12.32
C ALA A 119 10.57 1.05 13.16
N PRO A 120 10.54 0.62 14.44
CA PRO A 120 11.78 0.41 15.19
C PRO A 120 12.69 -0.68 14.59
N ALA A 121 12.11 -1.74 14.03
CA ALA A 121 12.87 -2.78 13.35
C ALA A 121 13.49 -2.25 12.04
N ALA A 122 12.75 -1.47 11.28
CA ALA A 122 13.24 -0.80 10.07
C ALA A 122 14.39 0.18 10.41
N ALA A 123 14.28 0.96 11.48
CA ALA A 123 15.32 1.87 11.94
C ALA A 123 16.61 1.13 12.31
N ARG A 124 16.51 0.04 13.08
CA ARG A 124 17.69 -0.79 13.45
C ARG A 124 18.32 -1.43 12.21
N TRP A 125 17.51 -1.89 11.26
CA TRP A 125 18.02 -2.43 10.01
C TRP A 125 18.78 -1.36 9.22
N LEU A 126 18.23 -0.15 9.06
CA LEU A 126 18.92 0.98 8.43
C LEU A 126 20.22 1.34 9.15
N ALA A 127 20.22 1.32 10.48
CA ALA A 127 21.42 1.60 11.28
C ALA A 127 22.55 0.58 11.02
N GLY A 128 22.21 -0.65 10.66
CA GLY A 128 23.17 -1.74 10.38
C GLY A 128 23.74 -1.74 8.95
N LEU A 129 23.30 -0.82 8.07
CA LEU A 129 23.83 -0.71 6.70
C LEU A 129 25.15 0.06 6.70
N SER A 130 26.09 -0.32 5.83
CA SER A 130 27.28 0.49 5.54
C SER A 130 26.91 1.77 4.78
N SER A 131 27.82 2.74 4.72
CA SER A 131 27.58 3.97 3.93
C SER A 131 27.39 3.66 2.45
N ALA A 132 28.15 2.72 1.89
CA ALA A 132 27.98 2.28 0.50
C ALA A 132 26.61 1.65 0.26
N GLN A 133 26.09 0.84 1.20
CA GLN A 133 24.75 0.25 1.10
C GLN A 133 23.65 1.31 1.24
N ILE A 134 23.87 2.34 2.03
CA ILE A 134 22.94 3.48 2.12
C ILE A 134 22.90 4.22 0.78
N ASP A 135 24.05 4.49 0.17
CA ASP A 135 24.10 5.13 -1.16
C ASP A 135 23.42 4.27 -2.22
N GLU A 136 23.64 2.96 -2.24
CA GLU A 136 22.98 2.00 -3.14
C GLU A 136 21.46 2.02 -2.95
N LEU A 137 20.96 1.95 -1.71
CA LEU A 137 19.53 1.98 -1.40
C LEU A 137 18.86 3.27 -1.88
N PHE A 138 19.48 4.42 -1.61
CA PHE A 138 18.90 5.70 -2.02
C PHE A 138 19.06 5.98 -3.51
N ALA A 139 20.08 5.42 -4.18
CA ALA A 139 20.18 5.43 -5.64
C ALA A 139 19.03 4.62 -6.28
N SER A 140 18.77 3.42 -5.78
CA SER A 140 17.62 2.62 -6.23
C SER A 140 16.27 3.33 -6.00
N PHE A 141 16.13 4.04 -4.88
CA PHE A 141 14.95 4.85 -4.64
C PHE A 141 14.81 6.03 -5.61
N ALA A 142 15.92 6.62 -6.04
CA ALA A 142 15.91 7.70 -7.03
C ALA A 142 15.48 7.18 -8.41
N GLU A 143 15.98 6.01 -8.83
CA GLU A 143 15.54 5.35 -10.07
C GLU A 143 14.02 5.06 -10.05
N ASP A 144 13.51 4.50 -8.95
CA ASP A 144 12.07 4.28 -8.77
C ASP A 144 11.26 5.60 -8.86
N ASP A 145 11.79 6.71 -8.34
CA ASP A 145 11.12 8.02 -8.38
C ASP A 145 11.16 8.64 -9.78
N ASP A 146 12.21 8.40 -10.56
CA ASP A 146 12.31 8.84 -11.96
C ASP A 146 11.30 8.09 -12.84
N ASP A 147 11.16 6.77 -12.68
CA ASP A 147 10.14 5.97 -13.36
C ASP A 147 8.72 6.47 -13.03
N LEU A 148 8.45 6.78 -11.76
CA LEU A 148 7.16 7.32 -11.34
C LEU A 148 6.92 8.74 -11.89
N ARG A 149 7.96 9.56 -12.02
CA ARG A 149 7.87 10.87 -12.64
C ARG A 149 7.49 10.77 -14.12
N GLU A 150 8.14 9.87 -14.86
CA GLU A 150 7.82 9.60 -16.25
C GLU A 150 6.36 9.14 -16.39
N GLU A 151 5.92 8.17 -15.56
CA GLU A 151 4.57 7.63 -15.64
C GLU A 151 3.48 8.65 -15.24
N HIS A 152 3.71 9.43 -14.18
CA HIS A 152 2.66 10.23 -13.56
C HIS A 152 2.74 11.73 -13.88
N CYS A 153 3.90 12.25 -14.28
CA CYS A 153 4.07 13.68 -14.55
C CYS A 153 4.18 13.99 -16.06
N GLU A 154 4.85 13.14 -16.84
CA GLU A 154 5.09 13.41 -18.26
C GLU A 154 3.92 12.98 -19.15
N ALA A 155 3.09 12.04 -18.69
CA ALA A 155 1.88 11.67 -19.39
C ALA A 155 0.91 12.87 -19.50
N SER A 156 0.13 12.95 -20.59
CA SER A 156 -0.89 13.98 -20.73
C SER A 156 -1.99 13.85 -19.66
N GLU A 157 -2.59 14.99 -19.26
CA GLU A 157 -3.68 14.99 -18.29
C GLU A 157 -4.82 14.06 -18.72
N GLN A 158 -5.19 14.09 -20.00
CA GLN A 158 -6.22 13.21 -20.55
C GLN A 158 -5.86 11.72 -20.42
N GLN A 159 -4.59 11.36 -20.56
CA GLN A 159 -4.15 9.98 -20.38
C GLN A 159 -4.23 9.57 -18.90
N ARG A 160 -3.74 10.42 -17.99
CA ARG A 160 -3.84 10.17 -16.54
C ARG A 160 -5.29 10.01 -16.08
N ASP A 161 -6.20 10.83 -16.58
CA ASP A 161 -7.62 10.75 -16.24
C ASP A 161 -8.26 9.44 -16.72
N ARG A 162 -7.93 8.99 -17.93
CA ARG A 162 -8.40 7.70 -18.45
C ARG A 162 -7.89 6.52 -17.62
N GLU A 163 -6.60 6.53 -17.28
CA GLU A 163 -6.00 5.47 -16.46
C GLU A 163 -6.62 5.45 -15.04
N ARG A 164 -6.83 6.61 -14.44
CA ARG A 164 -7.52 6.77 -13.15
C ARG A 164 -8.94 6.24 -13.18
N GLU A 165 -9.73 6.63 -14.20
CA GLU A 165 -11.11 6.15 -14.40
C GLU A 165 -11.11 4.63 -14.54
N LYS A 166 -10.27 4.08 -15.41
CA LYS A 166 -10.16 2.65 -15.65
C LYS A 166 -9.78 1.88 -14.38
N ALA A 167 -8.77 2.35 -13.65
CA ALA A 167 -8.32 1.73 -12.41
C ALA A 167 -9.42 1.76 -11.33
N PHE A 168 -10.10 2.90 -11.15
CA PHE A 168 -11.17 3.03 -10.16
C PHE A 168 -12.38 2.12 -10.49
N ILE A 169 -12.80 2.10 -11.76
CA ILE A 169 -13.88 1.22 -12.21
C ILE A 169 -13.52 -0.25 -12.01
N SER A 170 -12.31 -0.66 -12.40
CA SER A 170 -11.84 -2.04 -12.24
C SER A 170 -11.84 -2.45 -10.76
N ALA A 171 -11.20 -1.64 -9.91
CA ALA A 171 -11.15 -1.89 -8.47
C ALA A 171 -12.55 -1.99 -7.85
N THR A 172 -13.47 -1.08 -8.22
CA THR A 172 -14.85 -1.12 -7.72
C THR A 172 -15.57 -2.39 -8.19
N GLN A 173 -15.40 -2.77 -9.45
CA GLN A 173 -16.05 -3.98 -9.99
C GLN A 173 -15.55 -5.27 -9.34
N ASP A 174 -14.34 -5.32 -8.86
CA ASP A 174 -13.84 -6.45 -8.08
C ASP A 174 -14.64 -6.65 -6.78
N TRP A 175 -15.13 -5.58 -6.18
CA TRP A 175 -15.93 -5.63 -4.94
C TRP A 175 -17.40 -5.88 -5.18
N VAL A 176 -18.00 -5.15 -6.11
CA VAL A 176 -19.47 -5.13 -6.29
C VAL A 176 -19.93 -5.82 -7.57
N GLY A 177 -19.03 -6.22 -8.45
CA GLY A 177 -19.34 -6.71 -9.78
C GLY A 177 -19.57 -5.60 -10.79
N ARG A 178 -20.19 -5.95 -11.91
CA ARG A 178 -20.34 -5.03 -13.05
C ARG A 178 -21.09 -3.75 -12.68
N LEU A 179 -20.49 -2.60 -12.99
CA LEU A 179 -21.14 -1.31 -12.84
C LEU A 179 -22.10 -1.02 -14.00
N SER A 180 -23.24 -0.41 -13.69
CA SER A 180 -24.21 0.07 -14.69
C SER A 180 -23.62 1.25 -15.50
N PRO A 181 -24.20 1.59 -16.66
CA PRO A 181 -23.80 2.78 -17.41
C PRO A 181 -23.89 4.07 -16.58
N ALA A 182 -24.96 4.23 -15.75
CA ALA A 182 -25.14 5.38 -14.88
C ALA A 182 -24.04 5.45 -13.78
N GLN A 183 -23.71 4.32 -13.15
CA GLN A 183 -22.62 4.25 -12.16
C GLN A 183 -21.28 4.61 -12.76
N ARG A 184 -20.97 4.15 -13.98
CA ARG A 184 -19.73 4.54 -14.68
C ARG A 184 -19.70 6.01 -15.07
N ALA A 185 -20.86 6.58 -15.47
CA ALA A 185 -20.95 8.01 -15.76
C ALA A 185 -20.70 8.86 -14.52
N LEU A 186 -21.29 8.48 -13.36
CA LEU A 186 -21.02 9.09 -12.07
C LEU A 186 -19.52 9.05 -11.72
N VAL A 187 -18.89 7.89 -11.82
CA VAL A 187 -17.45 7.74 -11.55
C VAL A 187 -16.63 8.69 -12.42
N ARG A 188 -16.90 8.72 -13.74
CA ARG A 188 -16.20 9.60 -14.67
C ARG A 188 -16.34 11.06 -14.30
N GLU A 189 -17.57 11.52 -14.03
CA GLU A 189 -17.86 12.91 -13.66
C GLU A 189 -17.10 13.32 -12.40
N ARG A 190 -17.17 12.49 -11.35
CA ARG A 190 -16.55 12.82 -10.06
C ARG A 190 -15.02 12.73 -10.09
N LEU A 191 -14.46 11.79 -10.85
CA LEU A 191 -13.00 11.70 -11.01
C LEU A 191 -12.41 12.84 -11.85
N ALA A 192 -13.16 13.33 -12.85
CA ALA A 192 -12.74 14.49 -13.65
C ALA A 192 -12.71 15.80 -12.84
N ALA A 193 -13.42 15.86 -11.72
CA ALA A 193 -13.44 17.02 -10.83
C ALA A 193 -12.34 17.02 -9.76
N LEU A 194 -11.51 15.97 -9.71
CA LEU A 194 -10.42 15.90 -8.74
C LEU A 194 -9.30 16.92 -9.07
N VAL A 195 -8.71 17.47 -8.02
CA VAL A 195 -7.55 18.34 -8.14
C VAL A 195 -6.35 17.53 -8.67
N PRO A 196 -5.66 17.94 -9.74
CA PRO A 196 -4.46 17.27 -10.21
C PRO A 196 -3.40 17.21 -9.11
N SER A 197 -2.95 15.99 -8.76
CA SER A 197 -2.06 15.80 -7.60
C SER A 197 -0.96 14.75 -7.84
N SER A 198 -0.90 14.14 -9.03
CA SER A 198 0.02 13.03 -9.31
C SER A 198 1.49 13.45 -9.17
N CYS A 199 1.89 14.58 -9.76
CA CYS A 199 3.27 15.08 -9.64
C CYS A 199 3.59 15.55 -8.22
N GLY A 200 2.64 16.21 -7.56
CA GLY A 200 2.81 16.59 -6.15
C GLY A 200 3.00 15.37 -5.23
N TRP A 201 2.39 14.24 -5.55
CA TRP A 201 2.64 12.97 -4.87
C TRP A 201 4.07 12.47 -5.08
N VAL A 202 4.57 12.44 -6.33
CA VAL A 202 5.94 12.02 -6.63
C VAL A 202 6.95 12.92 -5.89
N GLU A 203 6.80 14.24 -5.99
CA GLU A 203 7.65 15.20 -5.30
C GLU A 203 7.60 15.05 -3.77
N SER A 204 6.41 14.84 -3.18
CA SER A 204 6.26 14.65 -1.74
C SER A 204 6.90 13.34 -1.27
N ARG A 205 6.83 12.27 -2.06
CA ARG A 205 7.54 11.02 -1.82
C ARG A 205 9.06 11.23 -1.82
N GLN A 206 9.59 12.00 -2.76
CA GLN A 206 11.02 12.35 -2.81
C GLN A 206 11.46 13.13 -1.55
N LEU A 207 10.63 14.06 -1.06
CA LEU A 207 10.91 14.81 0.17
C LEU A 207 10.96 13.90 1.40
N VAL A 208 10.05 12.93 1.53
CA VAL A 208 10.08 11.93 2.60
C VAL A 208 11.37 11.10 2.53
N ARG A 209 11.76 10.65 1.34
CA ARG A 209 13.00 9.89 1.12
C ARG A 209 14.26 10.72 1.42
N ALA A 210 14.27 12.00 1.02
CA ALA A 210 15.36 12.92 1.33
C ALA A 210 15.49 13.16 2.85
N ALA A 211 14.37 13.35 3.54
CA ALA A 211 14.36 13.47 5.00
C ALA A 211 14.88 12.19 5.67
N LEU A 212 14.45 11.01 5.21
CA LEU A 212 14.95 9.73 5.71
C LEU A 212 16.45 9.57 5.46
N ARG A 213 16.96 9.92 4.26
CA ARG A 213 18.38 9.90 3.94
C ARG A 213 19.17 10.79 4.90
N THR A 214 18.75 12.03 5.06
CA THR A 214 19.39 12.99 5.98
C THR A 214 19.43 12.44 7.41
N THR A 215 18.31 11.88 7.90
CA THR A 215 18.24 11.28 9.24
C THR A 215 19.23 10.11 9.38
N VAL A 216 19.30 9.22 8.38
CA VAL A 216 20.25 8.08 8.40
C VAL A 216 21.70 8.56 8.36
N GLU A 217 22.03 9.54 7.53
CA GLU A 217 23.40 10.05 7.39
C GLU A 217 23.89 10.83 8.62
N THR A 218 22.99 11.60 9.26
CA THR A 218 23.38 12.55 10.33
C THR A 218 23.12 12.04 11.73
N GLN A 219 22.14 11.14 11.93
CA GLN A 219 21.70 10.72 13.26
C GLN A 219 21.92 9.24 13.55
N ARG A 220 22.35 8.44 12.58
CA ARG A 220 22.63 7.02 12.76
C ARG A 220 23.61 6.79 13.92
N GLY A 221 23.21 5.93 14.86
CA GLY A 221 23.97 5.65 16.07
C GLY A 221 23.83 6.70 17.20
N GLN A 222 23.07 7.78 16.97
CA GLN A 222 22.77 8.78 17.99
C GLN A 222 21.50 8.40 18.78
N PRO A 223 21.39 8.83 20.04
CA PRO A 223 20.14 8.76 20.77
C PRO A 223 19.00 9.45 20.00
N GLY A 224 17.84 8.81 19.89
CA GLY A 224 16.67 9.35 19.16
C GLY A 224 16.55 8.94 17.70
N PHE A 225 17.58 8.36 17.08
CA PHE A 225 17.53 7.93 15.68
C PHE A 225 16.33 7.01 15.37
N GLU A 226 16.08 5.99 16.19
CA GLU A 226 14.94 5.08 15.98
C GLU A 226 13.59 5.81 16.06
N ALA A 227 13.47 6.78 16.97
CA ALA A 227 12.26 7.58 17.11
C ALA A 227 12.03 8.49 15.91
N GLU A 228 13.08 9.13 15.38
CA GLU A 228 12.98 9.98 14.20
C GLU A 228 12.62 9.19 12.95
N VAL A 229 13.26 8.05 12.70
CA VAL A 229 12.88 7.15 11.60
C VAL A 229 11.44 6.68 11.77
N ALA A 230 11.01 6.32 12.98
CA ALA A 230 9.65 5.91 13.25
C ALA A 230 8.65 7.05 12.96
N ASN A 231 8.98 8.29 13.33
CA ASN A 231 8.15 9.45 13.03
C ASN A 231 8.00 9.68 11.53
N LEU A 232 9.09 9.66 10.77
CA LEU A 232 9.06 9.81 9.30
C LEU A 232 8.22 8.72 8.60
N LEU A 233 8.25 7.49 9.12
CA LEU A 233 7.48 6.39 8.55
C LEU A 233 5.99 6.43 8.93
N THR A 234 5.65 6.94 10.11
CA THR A 234 4.26 7.01 10.60
C THR A 234 3.54 8.28 10.22
N HIS A 235 4.29 9.37 9.98
CA HIS A 235 3.78 10.70 9.62
C HIS A 235 4.49 11.26 8.37
N PRO A 236 4.49 10.53 7.24
CA PRO A 236 5.16 11.01 6.02
C PRO A 236 4.60 12.34 5.52
N GLU A 237 3.33 12.62 5.83
CA GLU A 237 2.64 13.86 5.48
C GLU A 237 3.28 15.12 6.07
N ASP A 238 4.09 15.02 7.12
CA ASP A 238 4.81 16.17 7.69
C ASP A 238 5.89 16.69 6.75
N SER A 239 6.42 15.84 5.87
CA SER A 239 7.38 16.19 4.82
C SER A 239 6.74 16.64 3.51
N TRP A 240 5.41 16.54 3.36
CA TRP A 240 4.76 16.87 2.10
C TRP A 240 4.74 18.36 1.82
N ARG A 241 4.79 18.71 0.54
CA ARG A 241 4.53 20.06 0.07
C ARG A 241 3.12 20.51 0.48
N ARG A 242 2.98 21.78 0.80
CA ARG A 242 1.69 22.35 1.24
C ARG A 242 0.62 22.23 0.16
N ASP A 243 0.95 22.51 -1.09
CA ASP A 243 0.03 22.43 -2.24
C ASP A 243 -0.48 21.00 -2.45
N TYR A 244 0.43 20.02 -2.37
CA TYR A 244 0.03 18.60 -2.44
C TYR A 244 -0.86 18.19 -1.28
N ARG A 245 -0.56 18.61 -0.05
CA ARG A 245 -1.38 18.31 1.14
C ARG A 245 -2.80 18.84 0.97
N LEU A 246 -2.96 20.08 0.51
CA LEU A 246 -4.27 20.66 0.23
C LEU A 246 -5.04 19.91 -0.86
N ALA A 247 -4.36 19.54 -1.95
CA ALA A 247 -4.96 18.74 -3.02
C ALA A 247 -5.35 17.34 -2.52
N PHE A 248 -4.50 16.70 -1.72
CA PHE A 248 -4.77 15.39 -1.12
C PHE A 248 -6.01 15.44 -0.23
N ASP A 249 -6.13 16.44 0.65
CA ASP A 249 -7.28 16.59 1.53
C ASP A 249 -8.58 16.85 0.75
N ALA A 250 -8.53 17.73 -0.26
CA ALA A 250 -9.68 17.98 -1.13
C ALA A 250 -10.12 16.73 -1.90
N ASN A 251 -9.15 15.99 -2.48
CA ASN A 251 -9.42 14.76 -3.21
C ASN A 251 -9.96 13.65 -2.29
N ARG A 252 -9.45 13.54 -1.05
CA ARG A 252 -9.97 12.61 -0.04
C ARG A 252 -11.45 12.84 0.20
N GLU A 253 -11.86 14.10 0.43
CA GLU A 253 -13.25 14.46 0.63
C GLU A 253 -14.12 14.17 -0.61
N ALA A 254 -13.61 14.45 -1.80
CA ALA A 254 -14.29 14.16 -3.05
C ALA A 254 -14.49 12.65 -3.27
N ILE A 255 -13.47 11.83 -2.96
CA ILE A 255 -13.55 10.36 -3.06
C ILE A 255 -14.53 9.78 -2.04
N VAL A 256 -14.56 10.27 -0.79
CA VAL A 256 -15.56 9.84 0.20
C VAL A 256 -16.98 10.15 -0.30
N SER A 257 -17.19 11.31 -0.92
CA SER A 257 -18.48 11.67 -1.52
C SER A 257 -18.84 10.77 -2.69
N LEU A 258 -17.89 10.52 -3.61
CA LEU A 258 -18.09 9.59 -4.73
C LEU A 258 -18.47 8.19 -4.25
N LEU A 259 -17.77 7.67 -3.25
CA LEU A 259 -18.06 6.34 -2.70
C LEU A 259 -19.45 6.28 -2.07
N ALA A 260 -19.88 7.34 -1.39
CA ALA A 260 -21.23 7.42 -0.80
C ALA A 260 -22.34 7.47 -1.87
N GLU A 261 -22.16 8.28 -2.92
CA GLU A 261 -23.10 8.35 -4.04
C GLU A 261 -23.18 7.04 -4.82
N LEU A 262 -22.01 6.42 -5.04
CA LEU A 262 -21.91 5.15 -5.74
C LEU A 262 -22.55 4.03 -4.93
N ASP A 263 -22.27 3.96 -3.63
CA ASP A 263 -22.88 2.98 -2.72
C ASP A 263 -24.41 3.16 -2.68
N ALA A 264 -24.94 4.38 -2.61
CA ALA A 264 -26.36 4.62 -2.65
C ALA A 264 -27.05 4.08 -3.92
N SER A 265 -26.31 3.96 -5.02
CA SER A 265 -26.76 3.46 -6.31
C SER A 265 -26.67 1.93 -6.47
N PHE A 266 -26.10 1.22 -5.50
CA PHE A 266 -25.89 -0.25 -5.64
C PHE A 266 -27.22 -1.01 -5.64
N SER A 267 -27.32 -1.95 -6.56
CA SER A 267 -28.39 -2.94 -6.58
C SER A 267 -28.27 -3.93 -5.41
N ALA A 268 -29.35 -4.64 -5.09
CA ALA A 268 -29.35 -5.70 -4.09
C ALA A 268 -28.27 -6.77 -4.39
N GLN A 269 -28.05 -7.10 -5.67
CA GLN A 269 -27.02 -8.05 -6.08
C GLN A 269 -25.60 -7.50 -5.82
N GLN A 270 -25.36 -6.22 -6.11
CA GLN A 270 -24.06 -5.56 -5.83
C GLN A 270 -23.78 -5.52 -4.34
N ARG A 271 -24.77 -5.19 -3.52
CA ARG A 271 -24.66 -5.21 -2.03
C ARG A 271 -24.35 -6.60 -1.50
N ALA A 272 -25.08 -7.61 -1.96
CA ALA A 272 -24.83 -9.01 -1.56
C ALA A 272 -23.41 -9.45 -1.93
N ARG A 273 -22.90 -9.02 -3.10
CA ARG A 273 -21.52 -9.32 -3.51
C ARG A 273 -20.49 -8.58 -2.65
N LEU A 274 -20.71 -7.30 -2.33
CA LEU A 274 -19.85 -6.53 -1.44
C LEU A 274 -19.76 -7.19 -0.06
N ALA A 275 -20.90 -7.50 0.55
CA ALA A 275 -20.95 -8.17 1.84
C ALA A 275 -20.26 -9.54 1.80
N GLY A 276 -20.52 -10.34 0.74
CA GLY A 276 -19.89 -11.64 0.56
C GLY A 276 -18.36 -11.55 0.45
N ARG A 277 -17.83 -10.55 -0.25
CA ARG A 277 -16.37 -10.35 -0.34
C ARG A 277 -15.75 -9.91 0.99
N LEU A 278 -16.41 -9.00 1.70
CA LEU A 278 -15.96 -8.58 3.04
C LEU A 278 -15.93 -9.76 4.03
N LEU A 279 -16.96 -10.62 4.02
CA LEU A 279 -16.97 -11.83 4.83
C LEU A 279 -15.91 -12.85 4.40
N GLY A 280 -15.62 -12.95 3.10
CA GLY A 280 -14.51 -13.78 2.59
C GLY A 280 -13.17 -13.32 3.14
N PHE A 281 -12.86 -12.02 3.10
CA PHE A 281 -11.64 -11.47 3.71
C PHE A 281 -11.61 -11.68 5.22
N ALA A 282 -12.73 -11.50 5.92
CA ALA A 282 -12.80 -11.76 7.36
C ALA A 282 -12.46 -13.23 7.70
N ALA A 283 -12.97 -14.18 6.91
CA ALA A 283 -12.65 -15.59 7.08
C ALA A 283 -11.16 -15.87 6.84
N ASP A 284 -10.58 -15.32 5.75
CA ASP A 284 -9.16 -15.45 5.45
C ASP A 284 -8.28 -14.86 6.58
N PHE A 285 -8.64 -13.71 7.12
CA PHE A 285 -7.90 -13.08 8.23
C PHE A 285 -7.98 -13.93 9.52
N ARG A 286 -9.14 -14.51 9.83
CA ARG A 286 -9.29 -15.39 10.98
C ARG A 286 -8.49 -16.68 10.82
N GLU A 287 -8.51 -17.27 9.65
CA GLU A 287 -7.73 -18.48 9.36
C GLU A 287 -6.23 -18.20 9.46
N LEU A 288 -5.74 -17.09 8.86
CA LEU A 288 -4.35 -16.65 8.97
C LEU A 288 -3.96 -16.33 10.42
N ALA A 289 -4.85 -15.77 11.23
CA ALA A 289 -4.60 -15.49 12.64
C ALA A 289 -4.43 -16.78 13.46
N GLY A 290 -5.16 -17.85 13.14
CA GLY A 290 -5.06 -19.17 13.77
C GLY A 290 -3.94 -20.05 13.22
N ALA A 291 -3.33 -19.72 12.07
CA ALA A 291 -2.28 -20.53 11.46
C ALA A 291 -0.95 -20.42 12.23
N PRO A 292 -0.26 -21.55 12.51
CA PRO A 292 1.10 -21.50 13.06
C PRO A 292 2.06 -20.83 12.07
N ALA A 293 3.06 -20.12 12.60
CA ALA A 293 4.12 -19.56 11.74
C ALA A 293 4.78 -20.67 10.90
N ALA A 294 5.04 -20.39 9.63
CA ALA A 294 5.64 -21.37 8.74
C ALA A 294 6.97 -21.90 9.30
N PRO A 295 7.23 -23.22 9.30
CA PRO A 295 8.43 -23.79 9.86
C PRO A 295 9.66 -23.30 9.08
N MET A 296 10.74 -23.03 9.81
CA MET A 296 12.04 -22.71 9.23
C MET A 296 12.50 -23.90 8.38
N LYS A 297 12.62 -23.74 7.06
CA LYS A 297 13.44 -24.64 6.27
C LYS A 297 14.89 -24.37 6.66
N THR A 298 15.45 -25.22 7.52
CA THR A 298 16.90 -25.28 7.71
C THR A 298 17.50 -25.59 6.35
N ALA A 299 18.28 -24.64 5.81
CA ALA A 299 19.11 -24.90 4.65
C ALA A 299 20.09 -26.02 5.03
N ARG A 300 20.02 -27.15 4.34
CA ARG A 300 21.08 -28.15 4.30
C ARG A 300 22.10 -27.75 3.27
#